data_7db94869615b2f3d3c48f58660ddd420
#
_entry.id   7db94869615b2f3d3c48f58660ddd420
#
_cell.length_a   1.000
_cell.length_b   1.000
_cell.length_c   1.000
_cell.angle_alpha   90.00
_cell.angle_beta   90.00
_cell.angle_gamma   90.00
#
_symmetry.space_group_name_H-M   'P 1'
#
loop_
_entity.id
_entity.type
_entity.pdbx_description
1 polymer ?
#
loop_
_entity_poly.entity_id
_entity_poly.type
_entity_poly.pdbx_seq_one_letter_code
_entity_poly.pdbx_strand_id
1 'polypeptide(L)'
;MAVGAARFVKLLFFRKGNMVADNVVLQVEGLCFAYPECGVLNQWSVALPAGLALVRGDESSGKTTLLRLLAGELTAQAGRITLQGVCLSDAPTACAHKVFWVDPRSGDLDKLTARTWLDGLPARYPLWDAAALAAHTEGFSLNEHLDKPLYALSTGSKRKVLMAGALASGAPLTLIDEPVAGLDKPSIQYLARALTSVAAQPGRLVVVAHYEKLAGVPWGTVVDLART
;
A
#
# COMPACT_ATOMS: atom_id res chain seq x y z
N MET A 1 -13.68 43.51 -5.54
CA MET A 1 -14.13 42.88 -4.30
C MET A 1 -15.00 41.68 -4.65
N ALA A 2 -14.48 40.50 -4.56
CA ALA A 2 -15.27 39.27 -4.56
C ALA A 2 -14.46 38.23 -3.76
N VAL A 3 -14.94 37.95 -2.57
CA VAL A 3 -14.36 37.00 -1.60
C VAL A 3 -14.74 35.59 -2.03
N GLY A 4 -13.77 34.81 -2.47
CA GLY A 4 -13.97 33.42 -2.80
C GLY A 4 -14.13 32.57 -1.53
N ALA A 5 -15.30 31.96 -1.39
CA ALA A 5 -15.65 31.10 -0.27
C ALA A 5 -14.80 29.80 -0.30
N ALA A 6 -13.93 29.64 0.67
CA ALA A 6 -13.26 28.38 0.96
C ALA A 6 -14.31 27.34 1.37
N ARG A 7 -14.52 26.31 0.56
CA ARG A 7 -15.32 25.14 0.92
C ARG A 7 -14.53 24.33 1.94
N PHE A 8 -14.93 24.44 3.19
CA PHE A 8 -14.50 23.58 4.28
C PHE A 8 -14.87 22.12 3.96
N VAL A 9 -13.87 21.30 3.72
CA VAL A 9 -14.01 19.84 3.76
C VAL A 9 -14.37 19.48 5.21
N LYS A 10 -15.51 18.85 5.37
CA LYS A 10 -16.08 18.43 6.65
C LYS A 10 -15.10 17.51 7.36
N LEU A 11 -14.31 18.09 8.26
CA LEU A 11 -13.49 17.39 9.23
C LEU A 11 -14.45 16.58 10.11
N LEU A 12 -14.43 15.26 10.02
CA LEU A 12 -15.10 14.41 11.00
C LEU A 12 -14.42 14.66 12.34
N PHE A 13 -15.05 15.48 13.17
CA PHE A 13 -14.65 15.70 14.54
C PHE A 13 -14.55 14.37 15.28
N PHE A 14 -13.33 13.96 15.59
CA PHE A 14 -13.07 12.95 16.59
C PHE A 14 -13.67 13.42 17.92
N ARG A 15 -14.76 12.79 18.35
CA ARG A 15 -15.27 12.90 19.70
C ARG A 15 -14.12 12.53 20.65
N LYS A 16 -13.71 13.45 21.53
CA LYS A 16 -12.87 13.16 22.69
C LYS A 16 -13.55 12.09 23.54
N GLY A 17 -13.19 10.86 23.33
CA GLY A 17 -13.48 9.73 24.14
C GLY A 17 -12.29 8.80 23.99
N ASN A 18 -11.60 8.56 25.08
CA ASN A 18 -10.46 7.65 25.24
C ASN A 18 -10.67 6.34 24.45
N MET A 19 -10.11 6.25 23.24
CA MET A 19 -9.90 5.00 22.53
C MET A 19 -8.54 5.06 21.85
N VAL A 20 -7.56 4.51 22.57
CA VAL A 20 -6.38 3.79 22.10
C VAL A 20 -5.49 4.55 21.09
N ALA A 21 -4.62 5.41 21.64
CA ALA A 21 -3.42 5.85 20.95
C ALA A 21 -2.44 4.67 20.66
N ASP A 22 -2.70 3.50 21.21
CA ASP A 22 -1.76 2.36 21.22
C ASP A 22 -1.78 1.50 19.95
N ASN A 23 -2.64 1.75 18.95
CA ASN A 23 -2.74 0.89 17.77
C ASN A 23 -2.57 1.60 16.42
N VAL A 24 -2.17 2.88 16.40
CA VAL A 24 -1.89 3.59 15.16
C VAL A 24 -0.55 3.11 14.60
N VAL A 25 -0.59 2.50 13.42
CA VAL A 25 0.60 2.03 12.71
C VAL A 25 1.18 3.13 11.83
N LEU A 26 0.31 3.86 11.11
CA LEU A 26 0.72 4.95 10.22
C LEU A 26 -0.03 6.23 10.57
N GLN A 27 0.71 7.31 10.78
CA GLN A 27 0.18 8.66 10.97
C GLN A 27 0.74 9.60 9.91
N VAL A 28 -0.13 10.32 9.26
CA VAL A 28 0.20 11.35 8.26
C VAL A 28 -0.41 12.66 8.69
N GLU A 29 0.38 13.72 8.70
CA GLU A 29 -0.04 15.04 9.16
C GLU A 29 0.32 16.11 8.14
N GLY A 30 -0.69 16.82 7.64
CA GLY A 30 -0.54 17.98 6.78
C GLY A 30 0.25 17.73 5.49
N LEU A 31 0.15 16.53 4.90
CA LEU A 31 0.95 16.16 3.75
C LEU A 31 0.58 16.99 2.51
N CYS A 32 1.58 17.67 1.94
CA CYS A 32 1.44 18.43 0.71
C CYS A 32 2.39 17.88 -0.36
N PHE A 33 1.86 17.70 -1.56
CA PHE A 33 2.66 17.31 -2.71
C PHE A 33 2.02 17.80 -4.00
N ALA A 34 2.84 18.33 -4.91
CA ALA A 34 2.45 18.72 -6.25
C ALA A 34 3.55 18.34 -7.23
N TYR A 35 3.17 17.88 -8.42
CA TYR A 35 4.03 17.92 -9.60
C TYR A 35 4.08 19.34 -10.16
N PRO A 36 5.02 19.69 -11.03
CA PRO A 36 5.20 21.07 -11.52
C PRO A 36 3.91 21.73 -12.04
N GLU A 37 3.01 20.95 -12.63
CA GLU A 37 1.77 21.46 -13.25
C GLU A 37 0.49 20.97 -12.58
N CYS A 38 0.59 20.18 -11.51
CA CYS A 38 -0.60 19.54 -10.90
C CYS A 38 -0.44 19.34 -9.41
N GLY A 39 -1.32 19.98 -8.62
CA GLY A 39 -1.47 19.67 -7.20
C GLY A 39 -2.05 18.27 -7.02
N VAL A 40 -1.51 17.50 -6.06
CA VAL A 40 -1.97 16.13 -5.79
C VAL A 40 -2.52 15.99 -4.38
N LEU A 41 -1.79 16.51 -3.40
CA LEU A 41 -2.19 16.49 -1.99
C LEU A 41 -2.04 17.87 -1.39
N ASN A 42 -3.07 18.31 -0.65
CA ASN A 42 -3.07 19.59 0.05
C ASN A 42 -3.52 19.39 1.50
N GLN A 43 -2.57 19.54 2.44
CA GLN A 43 -2.79 19.39 3.89
C GLN A 43 -3.47 18.05 4.27
N TRP A 44 -3.17 16.99 3.51
CA TRP A 44 -3.79 15.70 3.72
C TRP A 44 -3.30 15.04 5.00
N SER A 45 -4.24 14.55 5.82
CA SER A 45 -3.93 13.96 7.13
C SER A 45 -4.78 12.73 7.36
N VAL A 46 -4.16 11.68 7.94
CA VAL A 46 -4.84 10.44 8.31
C VAL A 46 -4.07 9.72 9.41
N ALA A 47 -4.81 9.00 10.27
CA ALA A 47 -4.25 8.02 11.20
C ALA A 47 -4.84 6.65 10.88
N LEU A 48 -3.99 5.67 10.58
CA LEU A 48 -4.37 4.33 10.18
C LEU A 48 -3.90 3.32 11.24
N PRO A 49 -4.84 2.59 11.87
CA PRO A 49 -4.50 1.50 12.77
C PRO A 49 -4.01 0.27 12.01
N ALA A 50 -3.57 -0.75 12.74
CA ALA A 50 -3.32 -2.07 12.18
C ALA A 50 -4.56 -2.63 11.47
N GLY A 51 -4.37 -3.45 10.44
CA GLY A 51 -5.42 -4.06 9.63
C GLY A 51 -5.38 -3.63 8.17
N LEU A 52 -6.54 -3.43 7.57
CA LEU A 52 -6.69 -3.08 6.16
C LEU A 52 -7.22 -1.66 5.99
N ALA A 53 -6.53 -0.88 5.18
CA ALA A 53 -6.99 0.42 4.74
C ALA A 53 -7.15 0.45 3.21
N LEU A 54 -8.26 1.01 2.74
CA LEU A 54 -8.49 1.29 1.33
C LEU A 54 -8.34 2.78 1.08
N VAL A 55 -7.43 3.14 0.20
CA VAL A 55 -7.35 4.48 -0.42
C VAL A 55 -8.16 4.41 -1.71
N ARG A 56 -9.33 4.99 -1.67
CA ARG A 56 -10.28 4.96 -2.80
C ARG A 56 -10.26 6.28 -3.56
N GLY A 57 -10.34 6.21 -4.87
CA GLY A 57 -10.45 7.39 -5.73
C GLY A 57 -10.44 7.01 -7.20
N ASP A 58 -10.92 7.90 -8.03
CA ASP A 58 -10.94 7.73 -9.47
C ASP A 58 -9.53 7.67 -10.07
N GLU A 59 -9.44 7.37 -11.36
CA GLU A 59 -8.19 7.47 -12.09
C GLU A 59 -7.61 8.88 -11.98
N SER A 60 -6.29 8.97 -11.84
CA SER A 60 -5.57 10.24 -11.66
C SER A 60 -5.95 11.05 -10.40
N SER A 61 -6.57 10.44 -9.39
CA SER A 61 -6.83 11.10 -8.08
C SER A 61 -5.61 11.21 -7.18
N GLY A 62 -4.44 10.71 -7.59
CA GLY A 62 -3.21 10.75 -6.81
C GLY A 62 -2.93 9.52 -5.93
N LYS A 63 -3.69 8.43 -6.04
CA LYS A 63 -3.51 7.19 -5.25
C LYS A 63 -2.07 6.67 -5.31
N THR A 64 -1.54 6.45 -6.50
CA THR A 64 -0.16 5.98 -6.70
C THR A 64 0.85 6.96 -6.12
N THR A 65 0.65 8.27 -6.30
CA THR A 65 1.52 9.31 -5.74
C THR A 65 1.52 9.25 -4.21
N LEU A 66 0.34 9.07 -3.59
CA LEU A 66 0.26 8.87 -2.15
C LEU A 66 1.04 7.62 -1.71
N LEU A 67 0.87 6.47 -2.37
CA LEU A 67 1.63 5.27 -2.03
C LEU A 67 3.14 5.48 -2.16
N ARG A 68 3.60 6.16 -3.20
CA ARG A 68 5.03 6.48 -3.40
C ARG A 68 5.58 7.43 -2.32
N LEU A 69 4.77 8.38 -1.82
CA LEU A 69 5.13 9.22 -0.68
C LEU A 69 5.22 8.39 0.62
N LEU A 70 4.26 7.50 0.85
CA LEU A 70 4.27 6.60 2.01
C LEU A 70 5.43 5.60 1.95
N ALA A 71 5.87 5.24 0.75
CA ALA A 71 7.05 4.38 0.53
C ALA A 71 8.38 5.13 0.69
N GLY A 72 8.36 6.45 0.73
CA GLY A 72 9.57 7.28 0.75
C GLY A 72 10.27 7.41 -0.61
N GLU A 73 9.62 7.00 -1.72
CA GLU A 73 10.15 7.20 -3.08
C GLU A 73 10.03 8.66 -3.54
N LEU A 74 9.04 9.37 -3.02
CA LEU A 74 8.85 10.80 -3.26
C LEU A 74 9.01 11.56 -1.95
N THR A 75 9.61 12.75 -2.05
CA THR A 75 9.74 13.66 -0.91
C THR A 75 8.56 14.62 -0.89
N ALA A 76 7.81 14.66 0.19
CA ALA A 76 6.73 15.61 0.38
C ALA A 76 7.27 17.06 0.47
N GLN A 77 6.50 18.02 -0.04
CA GLN A 77 6.82 19.45 0.05
C GLN A 77 6.57 19.99 1.47
N ALA A 78 5.59 19.42 2.17
CA ALA A 78 5.30 19.71 3.57
C ALA A 78 4.57 18.53 4.22
N GLY A 79 4.50 18.55 5.54
CA GLY A 79 3.84 17.51 6.34
C GLY A 79 4.81 16.47 6.88
N ARG A 80 4.26 15.49 7.58
CA ARG A 80 5.03 14.44 8.25
C ARG A 80 4.35 13.08 8.08
N ILE A 81 5.17 12.06 7.86
CA ILE A 81 4.73 10.65 7.80
C ILE A 81 5.45 9.91 8.91
N THR A 82 4.70 9.32 9.83
CA THR A 82 5.22 8.57 10.97
C THR A 82 4.72 7.13 10.93
N LEU A 83 5.63 6.17 10.94
CA LEU A 83 5.36 4.74 10.94
C LEU A 83 5.82 4.15 12.27
N GLN A 84 4.88 3.60 13.05
CA GLN A 84 5.16 3.05 14.39
C GLN A 84 5.99 4.01 15.27
N GLY A 85 5.60 5.30 15.30
CA GLY A 85 6.27 6.33 16.08
C GLY A 85 7.59 6.85 15.49
N VAL A 86 8.07 6.34 14.36
CA VAL A 86 9.30 6.79 13.70
C VAL A 86 8.94 7.60 12.45
N CYS A 87 9.45 8.83 12.36
CA CYS A 87 9.27 9.65 11.17
C CYS A 87 10.09 9.09 10.01
N LEU A 88 9.44 8.85 8.86
CA LEU A 88 10.09 8.23 7.70
C LEU A 88 11.18 9.11 7.10
N SER A 89 11.02 10.44 7.12
CA SER A 89 12.02 11.39 6.61
C SER A 89 13.27 11.45 7.48
N ASP A 90 13.15 11.20 8.80
CA ASP A 90 14.23 11.35 9.75
C ASP A 90 15.13 10.10 9.80
N ALA A 91 14.59 8.94 9.41
CA ALA A 91 15.29 7.66 9.46
C ALA A 91 15.00 6.76 8.25
N PRO A 92 15.29 7.19 7.02
CA PRO A 92 14.89 6.45 5.81
C PRO A 92 15.52 5.05 5.75
N THR A 93 16.78 4.89 6.13
CA THR A 93 17.47 3.59 6.15
C THR A 93 16.89 2.65 7.20
N ALA A 94 16.58 3.15 8.38
CA ALA A 94 15.99 2.36 9.47
C ALA A 94 14.53 1.94 9.15
N CYS A 95 13.86 2.63 8.24
CA CYS A 95 12.50 2.35 7.83
C CYS A 95 12.40 1.49 6.56
N ALA A 96 13.49 1.28 5.85
CA ALA A 96 13.48 0.57 4.57
C ALA A 96 12.93 -0.86 4.64
N HIS A 97 13.13 -1.57 5.77
CA HIS A 97 12.58 -2.90 6.01
C HIS A 97 11.17 -2.90 6.60
N LYS A 98 10.67 -1.73 7.02
CA LYS A 98 9.32 -1.59 7.60
C LYS A 98 8.24 -1.33 6.57
N VAL A 99 8.62 -0.92 5.36
CA VAL A 99 7.68 -0.61 4.28
C VAL A 99 7.93 -1.56 3.11
N PHE A 100 6.89 -2.28 2.72
CA PHE A 100 6.88 -3.03 1.47
C PHE A 100 6.14 -2.22 0.41
N TRP A 101 6.86 -1.88 -0.64
CA TRP A 101 6.34 -1.21 -1.82
C TRP A 101 7.07 -1.66 -3.09
N VAL A 102 6.32 -1.93 -4.14
CA VAL A 102 6.83 -2.12 -5.50
C VAL A 102 5.81 -1.54 -6.46
N ASP A 103 6.23 -0.63 -7.34
CA ASP A 103 5.36 -0.14 -8.40
C ASP A 103 5.13 -1.25 -9.44
N PRO A 104 3.89 -1.76 -9.61
CA PRO A 104 3.61 -2.83 -10.55
C PRO A 104 3.85 -2.45 -12.02
N ARG A 105 4.02 -1.15 -12.29
CA ARG A 105 4.31 -0.61 -13.64
C ARG A 105 5.79 -0.38 -13.89
N SER A 106 6.64 -0.44 -12.85
CA SER A 106 8.09 -0.32 -13.04
C SER A 106 8.65 -1.50 -13.84
N GLY A 107 9.60 -1.20 -14.72
CA GLY A 107 10.41 -2.18 -15.44
C GLY A 107 11.69 -2.59 -14.71
N ASP A 108 11.95 -2.07 -13.50
CA ASP A 108 13.23 -2.28 -12.79
C ASP A 108 13.50 -3.75 -12.47
N LEU A 109 12.45 -4.52 -12.27
CA LEU A 109 12.52 -5.95 -11.94
C LEU A 109 12.42 -6.86 -13.18
N ASP A 110 12.18 -6.32 -14.36
CA ASP A 110 11.76 -7.08 -15.54
C ASP A 110 12.75 -8.18 -15.93
N LYS A 111 14.05 -7.96 -15.74
CA LYS A 111 15.11 -8.93 -16.09
C LYS A 111 15.26 -10.07 -15.09
N LEU A 112 14.71 -9.93 -13.88
CA LEU A 112 14.75 -10.97 -12.86
C LEU A 112 13.67 -12.02 -13.12
N THR A 113 13.95 -13.28 -12.80
CA THR A 113 12.88 -14.28 -12.71
C THR A 113 12.04 -13.99 -11.46
N ALA A 114 10.77 -14.41 -11.47
CA ALA A 114 9.91 -14.28 -10.31
C ALA A 114 10.55 -14.95 -9.08
N ARG A 115 11.16 -16.15 -9.24
CA ARG A 115 11.87 -16.86 -8.19
C ARG A 115 13.04 -16.03 -7.65
N THR A 116 13.94 -15.57 -8.51
CA THR A 116 15.12 -14.79 -8.08
C THR A 116 14.73 -13.55 -7.29
N TRP A 117 13.66 -12.86 -7.71
CA TRP A 117 13.18 -11.70 -6.99
C TRP A 117 12.60 -12.08 -5.61
N LEU A 118 11.74 -13.12 -5.54
CA LEU A 118 11.14 -13.58 -4.30
C LEU A 118 12.19 -14.08 -3.31
N ASP A 119 13.19 -14.84 -3.77
CA ASP A 119 14.28 -15.37 -2.95
C ASP A 119 15.19 -14.28 -2.37
N GLY A 120 15.23 -13.11 -2.99
CA GLY A 120 15.96 -11.93 -2.48
C GLY A 120 15.26 -11.18 -1.33
N LEU A 121 13.93 -11.35 -1.16
CA LEU A 121 13.15 -10.58 -0.20
C LEU A 121 13.45 -10.91 1.28
N PRO A 122 13.75 -12.15 1.70
CA PRO A 122 14.05 -12.47 3.10
C PRO A 122 15.21 -11.65 3.68
N ALA A 123 16.21 -11.32 2.85
CA ALA A 123 17.33 -10.48 3.28
C ALA A 123 16.92 -9.05 3.67
N ARG A 124 15.83 -8.56 3.10
CA ARG A 124 15.32 -7.21 3.35
C ARG A 124 14.26 -7.16 4.46
N TYR A 125 13.47 -8.23 4.60
CA TYR A 125 12.31 -8.24 5.50
C TYR A 125 12.52 -9.27 6.63
N PRO A 126 12.88 -8.82 7.86
CA PRO A 126 13.19 -9.71 8.99
C PRO A 126 12.01 -10.59 9.44
N LEU A 127 10.77 -10.15 9.16
CA LEU A 127 9.54 -10.88 9.49
C LEU A 127 9.00 -11.69 8.31
N TRP A 128 9.87 -12.00 7.34
CA TRP A 128 9.51 -12.79 6.18
C TRP A 128 8.93 -14.15 6.57
N ASP A 129 7.79 -14.49 5.96
CA ASP A 129 7.11 -15.77 6.17
C ASP A 129 7.19 -16.63 4.89
N ALA A 130 8.12 -17.61 4.89
CA ALA A 130 8.30 -18.52 3.78
C ALA A 130 7.09 -19.46 3.59
N ALA A 131 6.39 -19.82 4.66
CA ALA A 131 5.20 -20.67 4.57
C ALA A 131 4.05 -19.89 3.93
N ALA A 132 3.89 -18.62 4.29
CA ALA A 132 2.93 -17.73 3.64
C ALA A 132 3.26 -17.53 2.14
N LEU A 133 4.55 -17.38 1.77
CA LEU A 133 4.94 -17.31 0.37
C LEU A 133 4.52 -18.56 -0.41
N ALA A 134 4.79 -19.75 0.12
CA ALA A 134 4.40 -21.02 -0.51
C ALA A 134 2.88 -21.09 -0.71
N ALA A 135 2.10 -20.72 0.31
CA ALA A 135 0.65 -20.66 0.22
C ALA A 135 0.16 -19.62 -0.82
N HIS A 136 0.82 -18.46 -0.90
CA HIS A 136 0.46 -17.42 -1.87
C HIS A 136 0.84 -17.82 -3.30
N THR A 137 1.96 -18.51 -3.50
CA THR A 137 2.38 -19.03 -4.81
C THR A 137 1.39 -20.05 -5.35
N GLU A 138 0.93 -20.94 -4.50
CA GLU A 138 -0.10 -21.93 -4.84
C GLU A 138 -1.45 -21.25 -5.09
N GLY A 139 -1.90 -20.41 -4.16
CA GLY A 139 -3.21 -19.76 -4.21
C GLY A 139 -3.40 -18.80 -5.40
N PHE A 140 -2.33 -18.19 -5.89
CA PHE A 140 -2.32 -17.40 -7.12
C PHE A 140 -1.98 -18.21 -8.37
N SER A 141 -1.75 -19.51 -8.26
CA SER A 141 -1.34 -20.41 -9.36
C SER A 141 -0.08 -19.92 -10.07
N LEU A 142 0.98 -19.62 -9.30
CA LEU A 142 2.21 -19.04 -9.82
C LEU A 142 3.31 -20.06 -10.12
N ASN A 143 3.14 -21.33 -9.73
CA ASN A 143 4.20 -22.33 -9.80
C ASN A 143 4.84 -22.45 -11.20
N GLU A 144 4.04 -22.39 -12.27
CA GLU A 144 4.52 -22.46 -13.66
C GLU A 144 5.19 -21.18 -14.15
N HIS A 145 5.14 -20.11 -13.34
CA HIS A 145 5.61 -18.78 -13.69
C HIS A 145 6.89 -18.38 -12.94
N LEU A 146 7.29 -19.12 -11.90
CA LEU A 146 8.39 -18.73 -11.02
C LEU A 146 9.73 -18.59 -11.75
N ASP A 147 9.99 -19.44 -12.72
CA ASP A 147 11.28 -19.46 -13.44
C ASP A 147 11.28 -18.58 -14.70
N LYS A 148 10.16 -17.87 -14.96
CA LYS A 148 10.05 -16.91 -16.07
C LYS A 148 10.54 -15.54 -15.64
N PRO A 149 11.25 -14.80 -16.51
CA PRO A 149 11.53 -13.39 -16.27
C PRO A 149 10.24 -12.57 -16.14
N LEU A 150 10.24 -11.56 -15.29
CA LEU A 150 9.03 -10.76 -15.01
C LEU A 150 8.49 -10.05 -16.25
N TYR A 151 9.35 -9.67 -17.21
CA TYR A 151 8.89 -9.12 -18.50
C TYR A 151 8.09 -10.11 -19.36
N ALA A 152 8.32 -11.42 -19.18
CA ALA A 152 7.64 -12.46 -19.94
C ALA A 152 6.28 -12.87 -19.32
N LEU A 153 5.94 -12.33 -18.16
CA LEU A 153 4.67 -12.57 -17.50
C LEU A 153 3.60 -11.61 -18.03
N SER A 154 2.34 -12.08 -18.05
CA SER A 154 1.21 -11.17 -18.24
C SER A 154 1.16 -10.13 -17.12
N THR A 155 0.51 -8.99 -17.34
CA THR A 155 0.29 -7.97 -16.31
C THR A 155 -0.32 -8.55 -15.04
N GLY A 156 -1.30 -9.45 -15.18
CA GLY A 156 -1.92 -10.13 -14.04
C GLY A 156 -0.96 -11.05 -13.31
N SER A 157 -0.19 -11.89 -14.05
CA SER A 157 0.80 -12.81 -13.43
C SER A 157 1.91 -12.02 -12.73
N LYS A 158 2.43 -10.94 -13.32
CA LYS A 158 3.41 -10.05 -12.67
C LYS A 158 2.84 -9.49 -11.37
N ARG A 159 1.61 -8.97 -11.37
CA ARG A 159 0.95 -8.48 -10.14
C ARG A 159 0.79 -9.55 -9.07
N LYS A 160 0.38 -10.77 -9.45
CA LYS A 160 0.27 -11.89 -8.50
C LYS A 160 1.61 -12.18 -7.82
N VAL A 161 2.72 -12.20 -8.57
CA VAL A 161 4.07 -12.37 -8.01
C VAL A 161 4.39 -11.26 -7.00
N LEU A 162 4.18 -10.00 -7.37
CA LEU A 162 4.45 -8.86 -6.48
C LEU A 162 3.59 -8.92 -5.21
N MET A 163 2.32 -9.30 -5.32
CA MET A 163 1.43 -9.46 -4.18
C MET A 163 1.81 -10.65 -3.30
N ALA A 164 2.26 -11.77 -3.87
CA ALA A 164 2.76 -12.90 -3.07
C ALA A 164 3.94 -12.48 -2.19
N GLY A 165 4.91 -11.74 -2.75
CA GLY A 165 6.01 -11.17 -1.99
C GLY A 165 5.54 -10.14 -0.94
N ALA A 166 4.61 -9.27 -1.31
CA ALA A 166 4.05 -8.26 -0.40
C ALA A 166 3.37 -8.89 0.83
N LEU A 167 2.53 -9.89 0.60
CA LEU A 167 1.78 -10.56 1.66
C LEU A 167 2.70 -11.42 2.56
N ALA A 168 3.74 -12.04 2.00
CA ALA A 168 4.73 -12.82 2.75
C ALA A 168 5.79 -11.97 3.46
N SER A 169 5.93 -10.69 3.14
CA SER A 169 6.99 -9.82 3.66
C SER A 169 6.99 -9.64 5.18
N GLY A 170 5.82 -9.72 5.82
CA GLY A 170 5.67 -9.39 7.23
C GLY A 170 5.94 -7.91 7.54
N ALA A 171 6.12 -7.04 6.54
CA ALA A 171 6.41 -5.62 6.74
C ALA A 171 5.27 -4.93 7.51
N PRO A 172 5.59 -4.10 8.52
CA PRO A 172 4.59 -3.33 9.26
C PRO A 172 3.66 -2.50 8.39
N LEU A 173 4.17 -1.93 7.30
CA LEU A 173 3.38 -1.26 6.27
C LEU A 173 3.57 -1.94 4.92
N THR A 174 2.48 -2.45 4.36
CA THR A 174 2.46 -3.03 3.02
C THR A 174 1.57 -2.18 2.11
N LEU A 175 2.10 -1.74 0.98
CA LEU A 175 1.42 -0.85 0.03
C LEU A 175 1.16 -1.61 -1.27
N ILE A 176 -0.09 -1.61 -1.75
CA ILE A 176 -0.52 -2.34 -2.95
C ILE A 176 -1.32 -1.41 -3.86
N ASP A 177 -0.84 -1.18 -5.08
CA ASP A 177 -1.51 -0.33 -6.07
C ASP A 177 -2.27 -1.15 -7.10
N GLU A 178 -3.56 -0.85 -7.27
CA GLU A 178 -4.47 -1.45 -8.26
C GLU A 178 -4.35 -2.99 -8.32
N PRO A 179 -4.61 -3.71 -7.22
CA PRO A 179 -4.26 -5.12 -7.07
C PRO A 179 -4.97 -6.07 -8.04
N VAL A 180 -6.15 -5.70 -8.51
CA VAL A 180 -6.99 -6.60 -9.34
C VAL A 180 -6.82 -6.40 -10.84
N ALA A 181 -6.05 -5.39 -11.27
CA ALA A 181 -5.88 -5.12 -12.69
C ALA A 181 -5.21 -6.30 -13.43
N GLY A 182 -5.91 -6.89 -14.38
CA GLY A 182 -5.46 -8.04 -15.16
C GLY A 182 -5.57 -9.38 -14.44
N LEU A 183 -6.21 -9.45 -13.26
CA LEU A 183 -6.45 -10.70 -12.54
C LEU A 183 -7.73 -11.39 -13.04
N ASP A 184 -7.69 -12.71 -13.03
CA ASP A 184 -8.86 -13.57 -13.18
C ASP A 184 -9.70 -13.63 -11.89
N LYS A 185 -10.96 -14.03 -12.01
CA LYS A 185 -11.89 -14.11 -10.89
C LYS A 185 -11.42 -15.01 -9.74
N PRO A 186 -10.83 -16.22 -9.95
CA PRO A 186 -10.26 -17.03 -8.88
C PRO A 186 -9.16 -16.30 -8.10
N SER A 187 -8.28 -15.59 -8.80
CA SER A 187 -7.19 -14.83 -8.17
C SER A 187 -7.70 -13.65 -7.34
N ILE A 188 -8.74 -12.96 -7.80
CA ILE A 188 -9.40 -11.90 -7.01
C ILE A 188 -10.00 -12.47 -5.73
N GLN A 189 -10.66 -13.62 -5.80
CA GLN A 189 -11.22 -14.30 -4.63
C GLN A 189 -10.13 -14.76 -3.66
N TYR A 190 -9.02 -15.27 -4.19
CA TYR A 190 -7.87 -15.64 -3.38
C TYR A 190 -7.29 -14.41 -2.66
N LEU A 191 -7.06 -13.32 -3.39
CA LEU A 191 -6.57 -12.05 -2.83
C LEU A 191 -7.45 -11.56 -1.67
N ALA A 192 -8.77 -11.60 -1.83
CA ALA A 192 -9.69 -11.17 -0.77
C ALA A 192 -9.52 -12.01 0.51
N ARG A 193 -9.36 -13.33 0.40
CA ARG A 193 -9.08 -14.21 1.54
C ARG A 193 -7.72 -13.92 2.15
N ALA A 194 -6.68 -13.75 1.34
CA ALA A 194 -5.32 -13.47 1.80
C ALA A 194 -5.25 -12.13 2.55
N LEU A 195 -5.90 -11.06 2.04
CA LEU A 195 -6.01 -9.79 2.73
C LEU A 195 -6.73 -9.93 4.08
N THR A 196 -7.82 -10.70 4.13
CA THR A 196 -8.55 -10.97 5.37
C THR A 196 -7.66 -11.65 6.42
N SER A 197 -6.84 -12.61 6.01
CA SER A 197 -5.88 -13.29 6.90
C SER A 197 -4.83 -12.32 7.44
N VAL A 198 -4.30 -11.45 6.58
CA VAL A 198 -3.29 -10.45 6.99
C VAL A 198 -3.88 -9.40 7.93
N ALA A 199 -5.16 -9.04 7.78
CA ALA A 199 -5.85 -8.10 8.66
C ALA A 199 -5.85 -8.52 10.13
N ALA A 200 -5.77 -9.81 10.40
CA ALA A 200 -5.72 -10.36 11.75
C ALA A 200 -4.32 -10.32 12.39
N GLN A 201 -3.28 -9.95 11.63
CA GLN A 201 -1.91 -9.89 12.14
C GLN A 201 -1.69 -8.60 12.97
N PRO A 202 -1.25 -8.71 14.23
CA PRO A 202 -1.07 -7.54 15.09
C PRO A 202 0.07 -6.65 14.57
N GLY A 203 -0.12 -5.34 14.67
CA GLY A 203 0.90 -4.34 14.32
C GLY A 203 1.20 -4.20 12.82
N ARG A 204 0.46 -4.89 11.95
CA ARG A 204 0.61 -4.82 10.50
C ARG A 204 -0.53 -4.02 9.88
N LEU A 205 -0.19 -3.14 8.96
CA LEU A 205 -1.13 -2.36 8.14
C LEU A 205 -0.90 -2.65 6.66
N VAL A 206 -1.96 -3.04 5.96
CA VAL A 206 -1.95 -3.13 4.50
C VAL A 206 -2.82 -2.00 3.94
N VAL A 207 -2.22 -1.14 3.14
CA VAL A 207 -2.89 -0.06 2.42
C VAL A 207 -3.05 -0.47 0.96
N VAL A 208 -4.27 -0.57 0.51
CA VAL A 208 -4.61 -0.87 -0.89
C VAL A 208 -5.14 0.39 -1.54
N ALA A 209 -4.59 0.75 -2.69
CA ALA A 209 -5.12 1.82 -3.53
C ALA A 209 -5.96 1.22 -4.66
N HIS A 210 -7.25 1.60 -4.74
CA HIS A 210 -8.16 1.09 -5.76
C HIS A 210 -9.36 2.03 -5.94
N TYR A 211 -10.07 1.92 -7.06
CA TYR A 211 -11.24 2.77 -7.33
C TYR A 211 -12.49 2.34 -6.54
N GLU A 212 -12.59 1.08 -6.15
CA GLU A 212 -13.73 0.54 -5.40
C GLU A 212 -13.32 -0.45 -4.31
N LYS A 213 -14.26 -0.79 -3.43
CA LYS A 213 -14.07 -1.82 -2.41
C LYS A 213 -14.06 -3.21 -3.04
N LEU A 214 -13.07 -4.02 -2.72
CA LEU A 214 -13.09 -5.44 -3.09
C LEU A 214 -14.10 -6.18 -2.23
N ALA A 215 -14.96 -6.95 -2.90
CA ALA A 215 -15.98 -7.76 -2.23
C ALA A 215 -15.35 -8.80 -1.28
N GLY A 216 -15.93 -8.99 -0.12
CA GLY A 216 -15.47 -9.96 0.88
C GLY A 216 -14.23 -9.54 1.67
N VAL A 217 -13.69 -8.33 1.48
CA VAL A 217 -12.57 -7.80 2.25
C VAL A 217 -13.09 -6.96 3.42
N PRO A 218 -12.69 -7.26 4.69
CA PRO A 218 -13.13 -6.52 5.87
C PRO A 218 -12.30 -5.23 6.04
N TRP A 219 -12.62 -4.20 5.27
CA TRP A 219 -11.92 -2.92 5.35
C TRP A 219 -12.12 -2.26 6.72
N GLY A 220 -11.03 -2.08 7.48
CA GLY A 220 -11.03 -1.36 8.76
C GLY A 220 -11.15 0.14 8.56
N THR A 221 -10.46 0.68 7.54
CA THR A 221 -10.51 2.11 7.20
C THR A 221 -10.69 2.29 5.70
N VAL A 222 -11.52 3.25 5.31
CA VAL A 222 -11.65 3.67 3.90
C VAL A 222 -11.43 5.17 3.84
N VAL A 223 -10.47 5.58 3.01
CA VAL A 223 -10.10 6.98 2.80
C VAL A 223 -10.38 7.33 1.36
N ASP A 224 -11.23 8.32 1.14
CA ASP A 224 -11.51 8.81 -0.20
C ASP A 224 -10.49 9.89 -0.58
N LEU A 225 -9.84 9.70 -1.71
CA LEU A 225 -8.91 10.65 -2.30
C LEU A 225 -9.60 11.37 -3.45
N ALA A 226 -10.06 12.59 -3.17
CA ALA A 226 -10.68 13.44 -4.19
C ALA A 226 -9.60 14.10 -5.07
N ARG A 227 -9.93 14.35 -6.34
CA ARG A 227 -9.10 15.24 -7.18
C ARG A 227 -9.02 16.63 -6.53
N THR A 228 -7.80 17.16 -6.40
CA THR A 228 -7.54 18.54 -6.01
C THR A 228 -7.78 19.50 -7.18
#